data_d9fc501a062d2bca9b5999ee61cfa38e
#
_entry.id   d9fc501a062d2bca9b5999ee61cfa38e
#
_cell.length_a   1.000
_cell.length_b   1.000
_cell.length_c   1.000
_cell.angle_alpha   90.00
_cell.angle_beta   90.00
_cell.angle_gamma   90.00
#
_symmetry.space_group_name_H-M   'P 1'
#
loop_
_entity.id
_entity.type
_entity.pdbx_description
1 polymer ?
#
loop_
_entity_poly.entity_id
_entity_poly.type
_entity_poly.pdbx_seq_one_letter_code
_entity_poly.pdbx_strand_id
1 'polypeptide(L)'
;MISKIHHVGIVVEKLDHAYAFWRDTLGLPLLREAEIPEQGVRAALFAAGDSEVELLEPIRSDSGVARFLAKRGEGLHHLCFETPDVAGELSALRGRDVALLDAAPRNGLAGRVGFLHPSASHGVLVELATPPRSAAAPESPVRLKRLVIGCADPQAAARTYQQLFGLPEVEINGGPRGMLGWTGGGTLLMVPAAEVGGMQGMVALSMVAPELRALVTRLEDAGTKMLVCAAELTVEPESSHGVHLHISRYHFP
;
A
#
# COMPACT_ATOMS: atom_id res chain seq x y z
N MET A 1 17.54 7.31 -5.63
CA MET A 1 17.54 6.45 -4.40
C MET A 1 16.17 6.54 -3.77
N ILE A 2 15.56 5.41 -3.48
CA ILE A 2 14.24 5.30 -2.85
C ILE A 2 14.28 5.87 -1.43
N SER A 3 13.26 6.63 -1.05
CA SER A 3 13.24 7.42 0.20
C SER A 3 12.21 6.93 1.22
N LYS A 4 11.05 6.43 0.77
CA LYS A 4 9.95 5.95 1.63
C LYS A 4 8.93 5.13 0.84
N ILE A 5 7.99 4.51 1.55
CA ILE A 5 6.74 4.05 0.97
C ILE A 5 5.90 5.28 0.65
N HIS A 6 5.64 5.54 -0.64
CA HIS A 6 4.78 6.65 -1.08
C HIS A 6 3.33 6.32 -0.79
N HIS A 7 2.83 5.21 -1.34
CA HIS A 7 1.45 4.78 -1.11
C HIS A 7 1.27 3.26 -1.23
N VAL A 8 0.11 2.81 -0.78
CA VAL A 8 -0.41 1.47 -1.05
C VAL A 8 -1.67 1.62 -1.90
N GLY A 9 -1.69 0.97 -3.05
CA GLY A 9 -2.82 0.97 -3.98
C GLY A 9 -3.83 -0.12 -3.64
N ILE A 10 -5.11 0.24 -3.64
CA ILE A 10 -6.25 -0.62 -3.36
C ILE A 10 -7.23 -0.52 -4.52
N VAL A 11 -7.59 -1.64 -5.12
CA VAL A 11 -8.64 -1.69 -6.15
C VAL A 11 -9.99 -1.77 -5.49
N VAL A 12 -10.91 -0.93 -5.95
CA VAL A 12 -12.30 -0.89 -5.52
C VAL A 12 -13.24 -0.93 -6.72
N GLU A 13 -14.46 -1.41 -6.54
CA GLU A 13 -15.48 -1.42 -7.60
C GLU A 13 -15.90 0.00 -7.97
N LYS A 14 -16.16 0.85 -6.95
CA LYS A 14 -16.58 2.23 -7.08
C LYS A 14 -15.94 3.12 -6.02
N LEU A 15 -15.28 4.19 -6.44
CA LEU A 15 -14.68 5.18 -5.54
C LEU A 15 -15.74 5.81 -4.62
N ASP A 16 -16.90 6.15 -5.17
CA ASP A 16 -17.97 6.80 -4.40
C ASP A 16 -18.47 5.93 -3.24
N HIS A 17 -18.49 4.60 -3.40
CA HIS A 17 -18.81 3.67 -2.31
C HIS A 17 -17.65 3.55 -1.31
N ALA A 18 -16.41 3.49 -1.81
CA ALA A 18 -15.23 3.34 -0.97
C ALA A 18 -14.96 4.57 -0.10
N TYR A 19 -15.42 5.75 -0.51
CA TYR A 19 -15.28 6.98 0.27
C TYR A 19 -16.00 6.92 1.62
N ALA A 20 -17.14 6.22 1.72
CA ALA A 20 -17.84 6.05 2.99
C ALA A 20 -16.95 5.42 4.07
N PHE A 21 -16.11 4.45 3.70
CA PHE A 21 -15.16 3.83 4.64
C PHE A 21 -13.86 4.62 4.75
N TRP A 22 -13.14 4.82 3.63
CA TRP A 22 -11.77 5.34 3.68
C TRP A 22 -11.71 6.84 4.04
N ARG A 23 -12.60 7.65 3.46
CA ARG A 23 -12.66 9.09 3.70
C ARG A 23 -13.49 9.45 4.93
N ASP A 24 -14.72 8.94 4.99
CA ASP A 24 -15.71 9.46 5.95
C ASP A 24 -15.59 8.76 7.30
N THR A 25 -15.35 7.43 7.35
CA THR A 25 -15.27 6.68 8.61
C THR A 25 -13.84 6.65 9.15
N LEU A 26 -12.83 6.26 8.36
CA LEU A 26 -11.43 6.32 8.79
C LEU A 26 -10.92 7.76 8.92
N GLY A 27 -11.52 8.70 8.17
CA GLY A 27 -11.16 10.11 8.20
C GLY A 27 -9.90 10.44 7.41
N LEU A 28 -9.56 9.67 6.38
CA LEU A 28 -8.39 9.96 5.54
C LEU A 28 -8.66 11.20 4.68
N PRO A 29 -7.85 12.26 4.78
CA PRO A 29 -8.01 13.44 3.94
C PRO A 29 -7.74 13.12 2.46
N LEU A 30 -8.69 13.47 1.59
CA LEU A 30 -8.50 13.39 0.14
C LEU A 30 -7.48 14.44 -0.32
N LEU A 31 -6.44 14.01 -1.00
CA LEU A 31 -5.40 14.87 -1.54
C LEU A 31 -5.64 15.21 -3.01
N ARG A 32 -5.94 14.20 -3.82
CA ARG A 32 -6.14 14.32 -5.26
C ARG A 32 -7.08 13.24 -5.76
N GLU A 33 -7.80 13.56 -6.81
CA GLU A 33 -8.62 12.62 -7.57
C GLU A 33 -8.53 12.98 -9.05
N ALA A 34 -8.38 12.00 -9.92
CA ALA A 34 -8.44 12.19 -11.36
C ALA A 34 -8.75 10.89 -12.11
N GLU A 35 -9.29 11.01 -13.31
CA GLU A 35 -9.25 9.94 -14.29
C GLU A 35 -7.88 9.90 -14.98
N ILE A 36 -7.38 8.69 -15.16
CA ILE A 36 -6.12 8.42 -15.87
C ILE A 36 -6.46 7.49 -17.05
N PRO A 37 -6.90 8.05 -18.17
CA PRO A 37 -7.40 7.27 -19.32
C PRO A 37 -6.38 6.29 -19.88
N GLU A 38 -5.09 6.66 -19.85
CA GLU A 38 -3.99 5.80 -20.31
C GLU A 38 -3.88 4.51 -19.48
N GLN A 39 -4.23 4.56 -18.21
CA GLN A 39 -4.26 3.41 -17.32
C GLN A 39 -5.66 2.76 -17.24
N GLY A 40 -6.69 3.44 -17.72
CA GLY A 40 -8.08 2.99 -17.68
C GLY A 40 -8.66 2.98 -16.28
N VAL A 41 -8.29 3.96 -15.44
CA VAL A 41 -8.72 4.07 -14.03
C VAL A 41 -9.15 5.50 -13.68
N ARG A 42 -10.07 5.61 -12.72
CA ARG A 42 -10.28 6.77 -11.87
C ARG A 42 -9.59 6.47 -10.55
N ALA A 43 -8.75 7.36 -10.08
CA ALA A 43 -7.93 7.15 -8.89
C ALA A 43 -8.08 8.29 -7.90
N ALA A 44 -7.96 7.98 -6.61
CA ALA A 44 -8.00 8.95 -5.52
C ALA A 44 -6.90 8.67 -4.52
N LEU A 45 -6.10 9.69 -4.17
CA LEU A 45 -5.03 9.64 -3.17
C LEU A 45 -5.49 10.30 -1.87
N PHE A 46 -5.23 9.63 -0.76
CA PHE A 46 -5.57 10.06 0.59
C PHE A 46 -4.33 10.11 1.47
N ALA A 47 -4.23 11.14 2.32
CA ALA A 47 -3.15 11.21 3.30
C ALA A 47 -3.27 10.13 4.37
N ALA A 48 -2.16 9.44 4.65
CA ALA A 48 -2.04 8.44 5.72
C ALA A 48 -0.71 8.63 6.49
N GLY A 49 -0.53 9.82 7.09
CA GLY A 49 0.72 10.26 7.70
C GLY A 49 1.74 10.69 6.66
N ASP A 50 2.95 10.14 6.71
CA ASP A 50 4.02 10.40 5.74
C ASP A 50 3.84 9.62 4.43
N SER A 51 2.86 8.75 4.37
CA SER A 51 2.48 7.94 3.22
C SER A 51 1.05 8.27 2.79
N GLU A 52 0.60 7.61 1.72
CA GLU A 52 -0.73 7.79 1.16
C GLU A 52 -1.42 6.44 0.96
N VAL A 53 -2.75 6.45 0.82
CA VAL A 53 -3.56 5.34 0.31
C VAL A 53 -4.12 5.76 -1.03
N GLU A 54 -3.93 4.95 -2.07
CA GLU A 54 -4.53 5.16 -3.38
C GLU A 54 -5.69 4.20 -3.60
N LEU A 55 -6.87 4.71 -3.89
CA LEU A 55 -8.00 3.92 -4.35
C LEU A 55 -8.10 3.98 -5.87
N LEU A 56 -8.36 2.83 -6.50
CA LEU A 56 -8.38 2.65 -7.94
C LEU A 56 -9.71 2.02 -8.39
N GLU A 57 -10.51 2.79 -9.13
CA GLU A 57 -11.71 2.30 -9.82
C GLU A 57 -11.40 2.06 -11.30
N PRO A 58 -11.66 0.87 -11.88
CA PRO A 58 -11.49 0.67 -13.31
C PRO A 58 -12.60 1.41 -14.10
N ILE A 59 -12.21 2.23 -15.07
CA ILE A 59 -13.14 2.90 -16.01
C ILE A 59 -13.15 2.25 -17.40
N ARG A 60 -12.27 1.26 -17.63
CA ARG A 60 -12.20 0.47 -18.85
C ARG A 60 -12.07 -1.01 -18.50
N SER A 61 -12.86 -1.85 -19.18
CA SER A 61 -12.90 -3.30 -18.93
C SER A 61 -11.61 -4.04 -19.35
N ASP A 62 -10.81 -3.47 -20.24
CA ASP A 62 -9.53 -4.02 -20.71
C ASP A 62 -8.31 -3.55 -19.89
N SER A 63 -8.51 -2.77 -18.83
CA SER A 63 -7.43 -2.29 -17.98
C SER A 63 -6.84 -3.40 -17.09
N GLY A 64 -5.60 -3.19 -16.59
CA GLY A 64 -4.99 -4.10 -15.61
C GLY A 64 -5.79 -4.19 -14.33
N VAL A 65 -6.31 -3.04 -13.87
CA VAL A 65 -7.14 -2.92 -12.66
C VAL A 65 -8.47 -3.66 -12.83
N ALA A 66 -9.13 -3.58 -14.01
CA ALA A 66 -10.35 -4.34 -14.28
C ALA A 66 -10.10 -5.86 -14.26
N ARG A 67 -8.98 -6.32 -14.83
CA ARG A 67 -8.61 -7.74 -14.76
C ARG A 67 -8.31 -8.20 -13.35
N PHE A 68 -7.67 -7.36 -12.54
CA PHE A 68 -7.43 -7.65 -11.13
C PHE A 68 -8.76 -7.79 -10.39
N LEU A 69 -9.65 -6.80 -10.51
CA LEU A 69 -10.97 -6.79 -9.87
C LEU A 69 -11.80 -8.04 -10.25
N ALA A 70 -11.85 -8.38 -11.54
CA ALA A 70 -12.58 -9.56 -12.00
C ALA A 70 -12.04 -10.88 -11.45
N LYS A 71 -10.72 -10.97 -11.20
CA LYS A 71 -10.06 -12.20 -10.75
C LYS A 71 -9.99 -12.33 -9.22
N ARG A 72 -9.81 -11.23 -8.52
CA ARG A 72 -9.50 -11.20 -7.07
C ARG A 72 -10.51 -10.45 -6.22
N GLY A 73 -11.45 -9.70 -6.84
CA GLY A 73 -12.30 -8.77 -6.13
C GLY A 73 -11.57 -7.49 -5.72
N GLU A 74 -12.18 -6.71 -4.84
CA GLU A 74 -11.56 -5.55 -4.21
C GLU A 74 -10.39 -5.95 -3.32
N GLY A 75 -9.39 -5.08 -3.15
CA GLY A 75 -8.28 -5.33 -2.23
C GLY A 75 -6.95 -4.71 -2.63
N LEU A 76 -5.90 -5.08 -1.90
CA LEU A 76 -4.53 -4.61 -2.08
C LEU A 76 -4.00 -4.95 -3.47
N HIS A 77 -3.53 -3.94 -4.21
CA HIS A 77 -3.13 -4.06 -5.61
C HIS A 77 -1.63 -3.86 -5.84
N HIS A 78 -1.07 -2.75 -5.35
CA HIS A 78 0.35 -2.44 -5.54
C HIS A 78 0.94 -1.69 -4.35
N LEU A 79 2.26 -1.77 -4.25
CA LEU A 79 3.09 -1.02 -3.31
C LEU A 79 3.89 0.00 -4.12
N CYS A 80 3.82 1.26 -3.74
CA CYS A 80 4.57 2.33 -4.39
C CYS A 80 5.68 2.87 -3.48
N PHE A 81 6.88 3.00 -4.07
CA PHE A 81 8.02 3.68 -3.45
C PHE A 81 8.27 5.04 -4.09
N GLU A 82 8.63 6.02 -3.26
CA GLU A 82 9.06 7.33 -3.72
C GLU A 82 10.52 7.34 -4.14
N THR A 83 10.79 7.92 -5.30
CA THR A 83 12.13 8.22 -5.79
C THR A 83 12.15 9.60 -6.46
N PRO A 84 13.25 10.35 -6.40
CA PRO A 84 13.38 11.61 -7.12
C PRO A 84 13.50 11.44 -8.64
N ASP A 85 13.82 10.23 -9.13
CA ASP A 85 14.07 9.95 -10.56
C ASP A 85 13.62 8.54 -10.95
N VAL A 86 12.35 8.39 -11.31
CA VAL A 86 11.82 7.10 -11.82
C VAL A 86 12.54 6.65 -13.10
N ALA A 87 12.92 7.55 -14.00
CA ALA A 87 13.58 7.19 -15.25
C ALA A 87 14.96 6.54 -14.99
N GLY A 88 15.73 7.15 -14.11
CA GLY A 88 17.05 6.62 -13.69
C GLY A 88 16.92 5.28 -12.97
N GLU A 89 15.95 5.15 -12.06
CA GLU A 89 15.70 3.88 -11.34
C GLU A 89 15.28 2.74 -12.30
N LEU A 90 14.34 2.98 -13.22
CA LEU A 90 13.95 1.99 -14.23
C LEU A 90 15.13 1.59 -15.12
N SER A 91 15.97 2.55 -15.51
CA SER A 91 17.18 2.28 -16.30
C SER A 91 18.19 1.42 -15.52
N ALA A 92 18.43 1.74 -14.25
CA ALA A 92 19.33 0.97 -13.38
C ALA A 92 18.82 -0.46 -13.13
N LEU A 93 17.50 -0.62 -12.88
CA LEU A 93 16.90 -1.94 -12.71
C LEU A 93 16.96 -2.77 -14.00
N ARG A 94 16.72 -2.17 -15.16
CA ARG A 94 16.88 -2.83 -16.46
C ARG A 94 18.34 -3.29 -16.70
N GLY A 95 19.32 -2.46 -16.37
CA GLY A 95 20.73 -2.81 -16.46
C GLY A 95 21.14 -3.99 -15.56
N ARG A 96 20.28 -4.39 -14.64
CA ARG A 96 20.40 -5.54 -13.74
C ARG A 96 19.46 -6.70 -14.10
N ASP A 97 18.90 -6.70 -15.32
CA ASP A 97 17.96 -7.69 -15.85
C ASP A 97 16.70 -7.91 -14.98
N VAL A 98 16.28 -6.86 -14.24
CA VAL A 98 15.05 -6.90 -13.45
C VAL A 98 13.83 -6.79 -14.37
N ALA A 99 12.86 -7.70 -14.20
CA ALA A 99 11.64 -7.69 -15.00
C ALA A 99 10.79 -6.44 -14.72
N LEU A 100 10.57 -5.62 -15.75
CA LEU A 100 9.78 -4.39 -15.70
C LEU A 100 8.51 -4.54 -16.53
N LEU A 101 7.42 -3.91 -16.11
CA LEU A 101 6.21 -3.70 -16.91
C LEU A 101 6.35 -2.45 -17.79
N ASP A 102 6.94 -1.39 -17.25
CA ASP A 102 7.12 -0.14 -17.96
C ASP A 102 8.58 0.05 -18.40
N ALA A 103 8.77 0.26 -19.71
CA ALA A 103 10.08 0.53 -20.26
C ALA A 103 10.55 1.97 -20.00
N ALA A 104 9.62 2.90 -19.79
CA ALA A 104 9.86 4.31 -19.49
C ALA A 104 8.76 4.83 -18.57
N PRO A 105 9.02 5.91 -17.82
CA PRO A 105 8.02 6.51 -16.95
C PRO A 105 6.80 7.01 -17.73
N ARG A 106 5.62 6.81 -17.14
CA ARG A 106 4.33 7.33 -17.63
C ARG A 106 3.68 8.25 -16.61
N ASN A 107 2.58 8.89 -16.95
CA ASN A 107 1.82 9.73 -16.03
C ASN A 107 0.94 8.84 -15.14
N GLY A 108 0.90 9.15 -13.84
CA GLY A 108 0.02 8.57 -12.84
C GLY A 108 -0.51 9.64 -11.90
N LEU A 109 -1.41 9.27 -10.98
CA LEU A 109 -1.92 10.22 -9.99
C LEU A 109 -0.83 10.67 -9.02
N ALA A 110 0.12 9.78 -8.71
CA ALA A 110 1.30 10.05 -7.88
C ALA A 110 2.42 10.81 -8.64
N GLY A 111 2.20 11.26 -9.87
CA GLY A 111 3.19 11.97 -10.70
C GLY A 111 3.76 11.11 -11.81
N ARG A 112 5.08 11.12 -11.99
CA ARG A 112 5.75 10.21 -12.94
C ARG A 112 5.92 8.85 -12.29
N VAL A 113 5.44 7.80 -12.96
CA VAL A 113 5.40 6.46 -12.40
C VAL A 113 5.97 5.41 -13.33
N GLY A 114 6.39 4.27 -12.77
CA GLY A 114 6.80 3.11 -13.54
C GLY A 114 6.72 1.84 -12.70
N PHE A 115 6.35 0.72 -13.32
CA PHE A 115 6.05 -0.53 -12.63
C PHE A 115 7.07 -1.63 -12.91
N LEU A 116 7.41 -2.36 -11.86
CA LEU A 116 8.11 -3.63 -11.94
C LEU A 116 7.11 -4.77 -12.14
N HIS A 117 7.52 -5.81 -12.87
CA HIS A 117 6.72 -7.02 -12.97
C HIS A 117 6.68 -7.75 -11.60
N PRO A 118 5.54 -8.30 -11.15
CA PRO A 118 5.43 -8.98 -9.85
C PRO A 118 6.43 -10.12 -9.62
N SER A 119 6.90 -10.76 -10.69
CA SER A 119 7.93 -11.81 -10.59
C SER A 119 9.27 -11.32 -10.03
N ALA A 120 9.57 -10.03 -10.15
CA ALA A 120 10.79 -9.44 -9.62
C ALA A 120 10.73 -9.18 -8.10
N SER A 121 9.53 -9.18 -7.50
CA SER A 121 9.25 -8.72 -6.15
C SER A 121 8.35 -9.67 -5.36
N HIS A 122 8.55 -10.98 -5.53
CA HIS A 122 7.82 -12.04 -4.79
C HIS A 122 6.29 -11.93 -4.88
N GLY A 123 5.77 -11.63 -6.08
CA GLY A 123 4.33 -11.57 -6.34
C GLY A 123 3.68 -10.22 -6.04
N VAL A 124 4.43 -9.24 -5.57
CA VAL A 124 3.96 -7.86 -5.33
C VAL A 124 4.13 -7.05 -6.61
N LEU A 125 3.08 -6.36 -7.05
CA LEU A 125 3.21 -5.31 -8.07
C LEU A 125 3.85 -4.09 -7.40
N VAL A 126 5.06 -3.73 -7.81
CA VAL A 126 5.78 -2.58 -7.26
C VAL A 126 5.78 -1.43 -8.25
N GLU A 127 5.36 -0.28 -7.78
CA GLU A 127 5.43 1.01 -8.47
C GLU A 127 6.59 1.84 -7.93
N LEU A 128 7.24 2.60 -8.78
CA LEU A 128 8.13 3.69 -8.43
C LEU A 128 7.48 4.99 -8.84
N ALA A 129 7.45 6.00 -7.96
CA ALA A 129 6.86 7.30 -8.23
C ALA A 129 7.83 8.45 -7.95
N THR A 130 7.83 9.44 -8.86
CA THR A 130 8.38 10.77 -8.59
C THR A 130 7.20 11.72 -8.45
N PRO A 131 6.75 12.02 -7.20
CA PRO A 131 5.61 12.89 -6.98
C PRO A 131 5.94 14.33 -7.41
N PRO A 132 4.93 15.11 -7.83
CA PRO A 132 5.11 16.54 -8.01
C PRO A 132 5.44 17.18 -6.65
N ARG A 133 6.19 18.28 -6.67
CA ARG A 133 6.39 19.07 -5.45
C ARG A 133 5.02 19.53 -4.93
N SER A 134 4.67 19.13 -3.73
CA SER A 134 3.39 19.45 -3.08
C SER A 134 3.62 20.27 -1.82
N ALA A 135 2.58 20.97 -1.38
CA ALA A 135 2.49 21.47 -0.02
C ALA A 135 2.51 20.30 0.98
N ALA A 136 2.79 20.60 2.25
CA ALA A 136 2.71 19.58 3.30
C ALA A 136 1.32 18.91 3.29
N ALA A 137 1.31 17.59 3.43
CA ALA A 137 0.06 16.85 3.51
C ALA A 137 -0.72 17.27 4.78
N PRO A 138 -2.06 17.30 4.72
CA PRO A 138 -2.88 17.57 5.89
C PRO A 138 -2.68 16.46 6.94
N GLU A 139 -2.88 16.80 8.22
CA GLU A 139 -2.85 15.80 9.28
C GLU A 139 -3.94 14.73 9.04
N SER A 140 -3.56 13.48 9.23
CA SER A 140 -4.45 12.33 9.13
C SER A 140 -4.64 11.68 10.49
N PRO A 141 -5.88 11.30 10.88
CA PRO A 141 -6.15 10.63 12.15
C PRO A 141 -5.59 9.21 12.20
N VAL A 142 -5.27 8.62 11.06
CA VAL A 142 -4.59 7.33 10.95
C VAL A 142 -3.39 7.44 10.01
N ARG A 143 -2.35 6.68 10.29
CA ARG A 143 -1.10 6.69 9.51
C ARG A 143 -0.75 5.28 9.08
N LEU A 144 -0.14 5.15 7.90
CA LEU A 144 0.43 3.88 7.46
C LEU A 144 1.51 3.42 8.46
N LYS A 145 1.40 2.20 8.92
CA LYS A 145 2.38 1.57 9.81
C LYS A 145 3.17 0.51 9.07
N ARG A 146 2.46 -0.43 8.44
CA ARG A 146 3.07 -1.63 7.89
C ARG A 146 2.25 -2.25 6.78
N LEU A 147 2.93 -2.75 5.76
CA LEU A 147 2.37 -3.68 4.79
C LEU A 147 2.93 -5.07 5.06
N VAL A 148 2.05 -6.06 5.18
CA VAL A 148 2.44 -7.47 5.37
C VAL A 148 2.48 -8.16 4.00
N ILE A 149 3.58 -8.85 3.72
CA ILE A 149 3.82 -9.57 2.47
C ILE A 149 4.01 -11.06 2.80
N GLY A 150 3.09 -11.88 2.30
CA GLY A 150 3.21 -13.33 2.35
C GLY A 150 4.16 -13.83 1.26
N CYS A 151 5.10 -14.70 1.60
CA CYS A 151 6.08 -15.24 0.65
C CYS A 151 6.54 -16.64 1.04
N ALA A 152 7.05 -17.38 0.07
CA ALA A 152 7.53 -18.75 0.30
C ALA A 152 8.77 -18.76 1.22
N ASP A 153 9.68 -17.79 1.02
CA ASP A 153 10.89 -17.58 1.82
C ASP A 153 11.01 -16.11 2.21
N PRO A 154 10.64 -15.73 3.46
CA PRO A 154 10.71 -14.35 3.94
C PRO A 154 12.11 -13.74 3.90
N GLN A 155 13.15 -14.54 4.15
CA GLN A 155 14.52 -14.06 4.13
C GLN A 155 14.99 -13.76 2.70
N ALA A 156 14.64 -14.63 1.74
CA ALA A 156 14.96 -14.38 0.33
C ALA A 156 14.18 -13.15 -0.17
N ALA A 157 12.91 -12.99 0.20
CA ALA A 157 12.12 -11.81 -0.12
C ALA A 157 12.75 -10.54 0.47
N ALA A 158 13.12 -10.54 1.74
CA ALA A 158 13.78 -9.40 2.39
C ALA A 158 15.09 -9.02 1.66
N ARG A 159 15.96 -9.99 1.34
CA ARG A 159 17.18 -9.73 0.55
C ARG A 159 16.87 -9.14 -0.82
N THR A 160 15.83 -9.60 -1.50
CA THR A 160 15.41 -9.06 -2.80
C THR A 160 15.05 -7.57 -2.67
N TYR A 161 14.22 -7.22 -1.70
CA TYR A 161 13.80 -5.83 -1.49
C TYR A 161 14.97 -4.92 -1.05
N GLN A 162 15.90 -5.43 -0.22
CA GLN A 162 17.13 -4.71 0.11
C GLN A 162 17.99 -4.45 -1.13
N GLN A 163 18.17 -5.47 -1.97
CA GLN A 163 18.98 -5.37 -3.18
C GLN A 163 18.35 -4.47 -4.25
N LEU A 164 17.02 -4.56 -4.45
CA LEU A 164 16.33 -3.78 -5.47
C LEU A 164 16.16 -2.32 -5.06
N PHE A 165 15.81 -2.07 -3.80
CA PHE A 165 15.31 -0.79 -3.35
C PHE A 165 16.15 -0.15 -2.24
N GLY A 166 17.17 -0.85 -1.72
CA GLY A 166 18.01 -0.32 -0.64
C GLY A 166 17.28 -0.14 0.69
N LEU A 167 16.24 -0.92 0.94
CA LEU A 167 15.44 -0.79 2.17
C LEU A 167 16.29 -1.13 3.39
N PRO A 168 16.37 -0.25 4.41
CA PRO A 168 17.04 -0.58 5.65
C PRO A 168 16.26 -1.66 6.41
N GLU A 169 16.99 -2.50 7.15
CA GLU A 169 16.38 -3.42 8.11
C GLU A 169 15.98 -2.65 9.37
N VAL A 170 14.77 -2.93 9.86
CA VAL A 170 14.25 -2.37 11.11
C VAL A 170 14.16 -3.50 12.13
N GLU A 171 14.89 -3.37 13.23
CA GLU A 171 14.84 -4.34 14.32
C GLU A 171 13.48 -4.31 15.03
N ILE A 172 12.87 -5.48 15.14
CA ILE A 172 11.71 -5.69 16.01
C ILE A 172 12.21 -6.40 17.28
N ASN A 173 11.82 -5.92 18.43
CA ASN A 173 12.12 -6.52 19.72
C ASN A 173 11.99 -8.06 19.70
N GLY A 174 13.11 -8.74 19.53
CA GLY A 174 13.27 -10.18 19.78
C GLY A 174 12.59 -11.15 18.81
N GLY A 175 12.06 -10.71 17.69
CA GLY A 175 11.40 -11.59 16.72
C GLY A 175 12.33 -12.09 15.60
N PRO A 176 12.16 -13.33 15.10
CA PRO A 176 12.93 -13.88 13.99
C PRO A 176 12.56 -13.30 12.61
N ARG A 177 11.66 -12.30 12.55
CA ARG A 177 11.11 -11.73 11.33
C ARG A 177 11.78 -10.41 11.04
N GLY A 178 12.53 -10.34 9.93
CA GLY A 178 13.05 -9.08 9.42
C GLY A 178 11.93 -8.15 8.99
N MET A 179 11.94 -6.90 9.45
CA MET A 179 11.18 -5.80 8.87
C MET A 179 12.10 -4.92 8.06
N LEU A 180 11.60 -4.41 6.94
CA LEU A 180 12.30 -3.46 6.09
C LEU A 180 11.51 -2.16 6.03
N GLY A 181 12.19 -1.03 5.99
CA GLY A 181 11.54 0.25 5.81
C GLY A 181 12.18 1.38 6.59
N TRP A 182 11.42 2.43 6.84
CA TRP A 182 11.91 3.64 7.49
C TRP A 182 11.09 3.93 8.73
N THR A 183 11.77 4.31 9.80
CA THR A 183 11.10 4.82 11.01
C THR A 183 10.27 6.05 10.64
N GLY A 184 8.94 5.97 10.74
CA GLY A 184 8.01 7.03 10.37
C GLY A 184 7.46 6.95 8.94
N GLY A 185 8.12 6.27 8.00
CA GLY A 185 7.69 6.17 6.60
C GLY A 185 7.03 4.85 6.21
N GLY A 186 6.56 4.07 7.18
CA GLY A 186 6.00 2.74 6.96
C GLY A 186 7.04 1.64 6.80
N THR A 187 6.65 0.41 7.07
CA THR A 187 7.52 -0.78 7.02
C THR A 187 6.89 -1.90 6.20
N LEU A 188 7.72 -2.81 5.72
CA LEU A 188 7.31 -4.08 5.13
C LEU A 188 7.64 -5.20 6.11
N LEU A 189 6.69 -6.09 6.34
CA LEU A 189 6.89 -7.32 7.11
C LEU A 189 6.75 -8.52 6.19
N MET A 190 7.83 -9.25 5.97
CA MET A 190 7.81 -10.50 5.23
C MET A 190 7.42 -11.65 6.16
N VAL A 191 6.38 -12.40 5.79
CA VAL A 191 5.91 -13.54 6.58
C VAL A 191 5.83 -14.81 5.72
N PRO A 192 6.00 -16.01 6.31
CA PRO A 192 5.77 -17.25 5.59
C PRO A 192 4.32 -17.31 5.07
N ALA A 193 4.14 -17.63 3.80
CA ALA A 193 2.81 -17.78 3.21
C ALA A 193 1.93 -18.78 3.99
N ALA A 194 2.54 -19.84 4.54
CA ALA A 194 1.83 -20.81 5.37
C ALA A 194 1.17 -20.21 6.62
N GLU A 195 1.70 -19.12 7.17
CA GLU A 195 1.14 -18.43 8.35
C GLU A 195 -0.03 -17.50 8.00
N VAL A 196 -0.22 -17.21 6.71
CA VAL A 196 -1.27 -16.32 6.20
C VAL A 196 -2.19 -17.05 5.19
N GLY A 197 -2.52 -18.29 5.48
CA GLY A 197 -3.45 -19.08 4.66
C GLY A 197 -2.94 -19.44 3.27
N GLY A 198 -1.62 -19.49 3.06
CA GLY A 198 -1.00 -19.79 1.77
C GLY A 198 -0.94 -18.59 0.81
N MET A 199 -1.39 -17.42 1.23
CA MET A 199 -1.41 -16.21 0.40
C MET A 199 0.01 -15.71 0.11
N GLN A 200 0.27 -15.34 -1.15
CA GLN A 200 1.51 -14.70 -1.58
C GLN A 200 1.22 -13.30 -2.13
N GLY A 201 2.19 -12.40 -1.94
CA GLY A 201 2.06 -10.97 -2.23
C GLY A 201 1.54 -10.19 -1.04
N MET A 202 0.89 -9.06 -1.27
CA MET A 202 0.34 -8.21 -0.21
C MET A 202 -0.87 -8.87 0.45
N VAL A 203 -0.83 -9.06 1.76
CA VAL A 203 -1.87 -9.81 2.49
C VAL A 203 -2.62 -8.99 3.54
N ALA A 204 -1.97 -7.99 4.14
CA ALA A 204 -2.61 -7.14 5.13
C ALA A 204 -1.97 -5.75 5.18
N LEU A 205 -2.77 -4.76 5.57
CA LEU A 205 -2.36 -3.38 5.82
C LEU A 205 -2.50 -3.08 7.30
N SER A 206 -1.46 -2.51 7.91
CA SER A 206 -1.52 -2.04 9.29
C SER A 206 -1.41 -0.52 9.34
N MET A 207 -2.22 0.09 10.19
CA MET A 207 -2.23 1.53 10.45
C MET A 207 -2.07 1.82 11.95
N VAL A 208 -1.76 3.08 12.27
CA VAL A 208 -1.74 3.60 13.64
C VAL A 208 -2.81 4.67 13.76
N ALA A 209 -3.61 4.59 14.81
CA ALA A 209 -4.54 5.62 15.24
C ALA A 209 -4.24 6.00 16.68
N PRO A 210 -3.59 7.15 16.97
CA PRO A 210 -3.36 7.61 18.35
C PRO A 210 -4.64 7.67 19.16
N GLU A 211 -5.73 8.16 18.56
CA GLU A 211 -7.07 8.25 19.15
C GLU A 211 -7.93 7.02 18.83
N LEU A 212 -7.38 5.81 19.12
CA LEU A 212 -8.03 4.54 18.73
C LEU A 212 -9.46 4.41 19.26
N ARG A 213 -9.76 4.89 20.48
CA ARG A 213 -11.12 4.82 21.06
C ARG A 213 -12.14 5.62 20.25
N ALA A 214 -11.77 6.84 19.86
CA ALA A 214 -12.64 7.68 19.04
C ALA A 214 -12.85 7.06 17.64
N LEU A 215 -11.84 6.40 17.09
CA LEU A 215 -11.96 5.67 15.85
C LEU A 215 -12.88 4.46 15.98
N VAL A 216 -12.76 3.66 17.06
CA VAL A 216 -13.66 2.52 17.34
C VAL A 216 -15.11 2.98 17.34
N THR A 217 -15.46 4.05 18.07
CA THR A 217 -16.83 4.57 18.09
C THR A 217 -17.32 4.94 16.69
N ARG A 218 -16.53 5.61 15.88
CA ARG A 218 -16.93 5.94 14.49
C ARG A 218 -17.14 4.70 13.62
N LEU A 219 -16.29 3.70 13.78
CA LEU A 219 -16.42 2.43 13.05
C LEU A 219 -17.69 1.66 13.48
N GLU A 220 -17.99 1.65 14.78
CA GLU A 220 -19.22 1.05 15.32
C GLU A 220 -20.48 1.77 14.80
N ASP A 221 -20.50 3.11 14.85
CA ASP A 221 -21.58 3.94 14.34
C ASP A 221 -21.84 3.73 12.84
N ALA A 222 -20.77 3.46 12.08
CA ALA A 222 -20.82 3.14 10.65
C ALA A 222 -21.19 1.66 10.37
N GLY A 223 -21.40 0.83 11.40
CA GLY A 223 -21.71 -0.59 11.24
C GLY A 223 -20.57 -1.44 10.70
N THR A 224 -19.32 -0.99 10.88
CA THR A 224 -18.13 -1.71 10.42
C THR A 224 -17.93 -3.00 11.20
N LYS A 225 -17.79 -4.12 10.49
CA LYS A 225 -17.46 -5.40 11.12
C LYS A 225 -15.98 -5.42 11.52
N MET A 226 -15.70 -5.61 12.80
CA MET A 226 -14.35 -5.61 13.33
C MET A 226 -14.22 -6.41 14.62
N LEU A 227 -13.01 -6.87 14.90
CA LEU A 227 -12.60 -7.42 16.19
C LEU A 227 -11.81 -6.35 16.94
N VAL A 228 -12.26 -5.99 18.14
CA VAL A 228 -11.63 -4.96 18.97
C VAL A 228 -10.92 -5.60 20.17
N CYS A 229 -9.66 -5.23 20.37
CA CYS A 229 -8.83 -5.55 21.53
C CYS A 229 -8.44 -4.28 22.30
N ALA A 230 -7.75 -4.41 23.42
CA ALA A 230 -7.42 -3.26 24.30
C ALA A 230 -6.60 -2.16 23.63
N ALA A 231 -5.69 -2.51 22.70
CA ALA A 231 -4.75 -1.58 22.07
C ALA A 231 -4.79 -1.61 20.53
N GLU A 232 -5.67 -2.41 19.95
CA GLU A 232 -5.73 -2.65 18.51
C GLU A 232 -7.11 -3.13 18.08
N LEU A 233 -7.41 -3.00 16.79
CA LEU A 233 -8.57 -3.58 16.14
C LEU A 233 -8.19 -4.18 14.79
N THR A 234 -8.98 -5.12 14.32
CA THR A 234 -8.89 -5.66 12.96
C THR A 234 -10.26 -5.49 12.29
N VAL A 235 -10.28 -4.78 11.17
CA VAL A 235 -11.48 -4.64 10.32
C VAL A 235 -11.55 -5.85 9.40
N GLU A 236 -12.75 -6.42 9.30
CA GLU A 236 -13.00 -7.51 8.36
C GLU A 236 -12.94 -7.02 6.92
N PRO A 237 -12.36 -7.81 5.97
CA PRO A 237 -12.18 -7.38 4.58
C PRO A 237 -13.46 -6.93 3.89
N GLU A 238 -14.60 -7.52 4.22
CA GLU A 238 -15.91 -7.12 3.69
C GLU A 238 -16.26 -5.66 3.99
N SER A 239 -15.79 -5.13 5.13
CA SER A 239 -16.05 -3.74 5.55
C SER A 239 -14.99 -2.74 5.07
N SER A 240 -13.87 -3.21 4.54
CA SER A 240 -12.70 -2.41 4.14
C SER A 240 -12.28 -2.66 2.68
N HIS A 241 -13.24 -2.98 1.82
CA HIS A 241 -12.99 -3.20 0.38
C HIS A 241 -11.91 -4.26 0.11
N GLY A 242 -12.07 -5.45 0.71
CA GLY A 242 -11.19 -6.58 0.51
C GLY A 242 -9.84 -6.50 1.23
N VAL A 243 -9.60 -5.49 2.05
CA VAL A 243 -8.34 -5.29 2.77
C VAL A 243 -8.41 -5.87 4.18
N HIS A 244 -7.53 -6.80 4.53
CA HIS A 244 -7.27 -7.12 5.93
C HIS A 244 -6.59 -5.93 6.60
N LEU A 245 -7.37 -5.12 7.31
CA LEU A 245 -6.91 -3.87 7.91
C LEU A 245 -6.76 -4.01 9.42
N HIS A 246 -5.53 -3.87 9.89
CA HIS A 246 -5.19 -3.86 11.31
C HIS A 246 -4.85 -2.44 11.75
N ILE A 247 -5.44 -1.97 12.85
CA ILE A 247 -5.20 -0.63 13.38
C ILE A 247 -4.80 -0.73 14.84
N SER A 248 -3.65 -0.18 15.19
CA SER A 248 -3.14 -0.17 16.55
C SER A 248 -3.01 1.25 17.11
N ARG A 249 -3.05 1.37 18.44
CA ARG A 249 -2.85 2.64 19.12
C ARG A 249 -1.40 3.12 19.06
N TYR A 250 -0.45 2.19 19.01
CA TYR A 250 0.97 2.48 19.14
C TYR A 250 1.72 2.25 17.84
N HIS A 251 2.61 3.17 17.54
CA HIS A 251 3.61 3.00 16.52
C HIS A 251 4.82 2.32 17.18
N PHE A 252 4.85 0.99 17.12
CA PHE A 252 6.11 0.28 17.34
C PHE A 252 6.82 0.16 16.00
N PRO A 253 8.14 0.47 15.94
CA PRO A 253 8.93 0.25 14.75
C PRO A 253 8.95 -1.22 14.35
#